data_2b06f4cd6740ccf4a4c0505466105d80
#
_entry.id   2b06f4cd6740ccf4a4c0505466105d80
#
_cell.length_a   1.000
_cell.length_b   1.000
_cell.length_c   1.000
_cell.angle_alpha   90.00
_cell.angle_beta   90.00
_cell.angle_gamma   90.00
#
_symmetry.space_group_name_H-M   'P 1'
#
loop_
_entity.id
_entity.type
_entity.pdbx_description
1 polymer ?
#
loop_
_entity_poly.entity_id
_entity_poly.type
_entity_poly.pdbx_seq_one_letter_code
_entity_poly.pdbx_strand_id
1 'polypeptide(L)'
;KGGTVNAALEFVALPTDYARNVIALLPGSDPALRNQYVAIGAHNDHVGFAAPVDKDSLKAFNDLRVRWMIANNMAQPTIEVLQGFRVNMDSIRRVHPVARIDSINNGADDDGSGSMGVLEIAEAIAAMPTKPKRTTIFAWWTAEEDGLVGSRWWTDNPTVPLNQVVTNINMDMIGRGRAEDV
;
A
#
# COMPACT_ATOMS: atom_id res chain seq x y z
N LYS A 1 18.49 35.27 -15.37
CA LYS A 1 19.37 34.38 -16.17
C LYS A 1 19.19 32.99 -15.58
N GLY A 2 18.52 32.08 -16.28
CA GLY A 2 18.37 30.70 -15.88
C GLY A 2 19.65 29.94 -16.19
N GLY A 3 20.16 29.19 -15.23
CA GLY A 3 21.24 28.23 -15.42
C GLY A 3 20.67 26.81 -15.54
N THR A 4 21.28 25.97 -16.34
CA THR A 4 20.96 24.55 -16.42
C THR A 4 21.81 23.80 -15.40
N VAL A 5 21.19 23.04 -14.52
CA VAL A 5 21.87 22.14 -13.60
C VAL A 5 21.74 20.72 -14.17
N ASN A 6 22.86 20.09 -14.47
CA ASN A 6 22.92 18.67 -14.80
C ASN A 6 23.34 17.94 -13.52
N ALA A 7 22.48 17.05 -13.01
CA ALA A 7 22.79 16.19 -11.88
C ALA A 7 22.64 14.73 -12.32
N ALA A 8 23.64 13.90 -12.01
CA ALA A 8 23.52 12.45 -12.05
C ALA A 8 23.22 11.97 -10.62
N LEU A 9 22.11 11.28 -10.44
CA LEU A 9 21.75 10.68 -9.17
C LEU A 9 21.99 9.17 -9.26
N GLU A 10 22.79 8.66 -8.35
CA GLU A 10 22.98 7.23 -8.17
C GLU A 10 22.27 6.78 -6.90
N PHE A 11 21.35 5.85 -7.05
CA PHE A 11 20.67 5.24 -5.91
C PHE A 11 21.38 3.95 -5.53
N VAL A 12 21.94 3.92 -4.33
CA VAL A 12 22.61 2.73 -3.80
C VAL A 12 21.72 2.13 -2.72
N ALA A 13 21.24 0.90 -2.96
CA ALA A 13 20.54 0.13 -1.95
C ALA A 13 21.57 -0.47 -0.97
N LEU A 14 21.49 -0.12 0.29
CA LEU A 14 22.31 -0.69 1.35
C LEU A 14 21.49 -1.68 2.17
N PRO A 15 22.09 -2.81 2.61
CA PRO A 15 21.45 -3.71 3.55
C PRO A 15 21.06 -2.97 4.84
N THR A 16 19.90 -3.27 5.38
CA THR A 16 19.42 -2.73 6.65
C THR A 16 18.94 -3.84 7.57
N ASP A 17 19.26 -3.73 8.85
CA ASP A 17 18.75 -4.65 9.87
C ASP A 17 17.31 -4.35 10.31
N TYR A 18 16.76 -3.23 9.88
CA TYR A 18 15.46 -2.71 10.35
C TYR A 18 14.30 -2.99 9.41
N ALA A 19 14.55 -3.19 8.11
CA ALA A 19 13.52 -3.48 7.13
C ALA A 19 13.54 -4.96 6.73
N ARG A 20 12.36 -5.57 6.55
CA ARG A 20 12.25 -6.99 6.20
C ARG A 20 11.08 -7.22 5.27
N ASN A 21 11.32 -7.98 4.21
CA ASN A 21 10.24 -8.69 3.53
C ASN A 21 9.78 -9.87 4.39
N VAL A 22 8.47 -10.09 4.45
CA VAL A 22 7.89 -11.29 5.06
C VAL A 22 7.34 -12.16 3.95
N ILE A 23 7.83 -13.40 3.85
CA ILE A 23 7.42 -14.35 2.82
C ILE A 23 6.93 -15.62 3.49
N ALA A 24 5.70 -16.02 3.18
CA ALA A 24 5.12 -17.27 3.61
C ALA A 24 4.76 -18.15 2.40
N LEU A 25 4.92 -19.46 2.55
CA LEU A 25 4.62 -20.43 1.51
C LEU A 25 3.55 -21.41 2.01
N LEU A 26 2.49 -21.56 1.23
CA LEU A 26 1.51 -22.62 1.42
C LEU A 26 1.69 -23.65 0.29
N PRO A 27 2.20 -24.87 0.60
CA PRO A 27 2.46 -25.88 -0.42
C PRO A 27 1.20 -26.29 -1.19
N GLY A 28 1.33 -26.40 -2.50
CA GLY A 28 0.27 -26.88 -3.38
C GLY A 28 -0.07 -28.36 -3.17
N SER A 29 -1.34 -28.70 -3.40
CA SER A 29 -1.88 -30.05 -3.20
C SER A 29 -1.58 -31.01 -4.37
N ASP A 30 -1.26 -30.50 -5.55
CA ASP A 30 -1.01 -31.31 -6.74
C ASP A 30 0.51 -31.56 -6.91
N PRO A 31 0.97 -32.82 -6.85
CA PRO A 31 2.40 -33.15 -6.99
C PRO A 31 3.04 -32.64 -8.31
N ALA A 32 2.25 -32.53 -9.40
CA ALA A 32 2.74 -32.05 -10.69
C ALA A 32 2.81 -30.52 -10.77
N LEU A 33 2.02 -29.80 -9.97
CA LEU A 33 1.90 -28.35 -10.03
C LEU A 33 2.47 -27.63 -8.81
N ARG A 34 2.77 -28.32 -7.72
CA ARG A 34 3.22 -27.67 -6.47
C ARG A 34 4.56 -26.96 -6.56
N ASN A 35 5.33 -27.18 -7.63
CA ASN A 35 6.56 -26.44 -7.92
C ASN A 35 6.31 -25.20 -8.80
N GLN A 36 5.06 -24.90 -9.12
CA GLN A 36 4.65 -23.65 -9.73
C GLN A 36 4.03 -22.76 -8.64
N TYR A 37 4.32 -21.47 -8.69
CA TYR A 37 3.99 -20.55 -7.63
C TYR A 37 3.02 -19.46 -8.11
N VAL A 38 2.04 -19.15 -7.27
CA VAL A 38 1.18 -17.98 -7.40
C VAL A 38 1.55 -17.05 -6.25
N ALA A 39 2.05 -15.85 -6.55
CA ALA A 39 2.35 -14.86 -5.53
C ALA A 39 1.15 -13.94 -5.30
N ILE A 40 0.86 -13.64 -4.05
CA ILE A 40 -0.12 -12.66 -3.59
C ILE A 40 0.62 -11.76 -2.61
N GLY A 41 0.69 -10.47 -2.90
CA GLY A 41 1.50 -9.55 -2.12
C GLY A 41 0.86 -8.20 -1.91
N ALA A 42 1.41 -7.49 -0.93
CA ALA A 42 1.12 -6.12 -0.54
C ALA A 42 2.38 -5.52 0.07
N HIS A 43 2.45 -4.20 0.27
CA HIS A 43 3.56 -3.66 1.04
C HIS A 43 3.20 -3.41 2.51
N ASN A 44 4.20 -3.33 3.37
CA ASN A 44 4.01 -3.25 4.82
C ASN A 44 4.64 -2.00 5.45
N ASP A 45 5.16 -1.11 4.65
CA ASP A 45 5.70 0.19 5.04
C ASP A 45 4.76 1.32 4.63
N HIS A 46 5.04 2.52 5.12
CA HIS A 46 4.45 3.77 4.69
C HIS A 46 5.43 4.92 4.96
N VAL A 47 5.09 6.13 4.48
CA VAL A 47 5.99 7.29 4.48
C VAL A 47 6.31 7.88 5.86
N GLY A 48 5.85 7.29 6.94
CA GLY A 48 6.27 7.60 8.30
C GLY A 48 5.78 8.94 8.83
N PHE A 49 6.68 9.82 9.26
CA PHE A 49 6.35 11.08 9.91
C PHE A 49 6.12 12.22 8.92
N ALA A 50 5.14 13.08 9.23
CA ALA A 50 4.84 14.31 8.50
C ALA A 50 4.97 15.53 9.40
N ALA A 51 4.86 16.73 8.82
CA ALA A 51 4.71 17.95 9.60
C ALA A 51 3.43 17.87 10.46
N PRO A 52 3.48 18.32 11.72
CA PRO A 52 2.31 18.29 12.59
C PRO A 52 1.12 19.02 11.98
N VAL A 53 -0.03 18.39 11.96
CA VAL A 53 -1.29 18.91 11.41
C VAL A 53 -2.45 18.57 12.35
N ASP A 54 -3.48 19.42 12.37
CA ASP A 54 -4.74 19.08 13.05
C ASP A 54 -5.45 17.99 12.25
N LYS A 55 -5.46 16.77 12.79
CA LYS A 55 -6.01 15.58 12.11
C LYS A 55 -7.49 15.69 11.77
N ASP A 56 -8.26 16.48 12.52
CA ASP A 56 -9.68 16.68 12.24
C ASP A 56 -9.88 17.56 11.01
N SER A 57 -9.04 18.59 10.86
CA SER A 57 -9.04 19.43 9.66
C SER A 57 -8.52 18.67 8.44
N LEU A 58 -7.48 17.86 8.60
CA LEU A 58 -6.94 17.01 7.54
C LEU A 58 -7.97 16.00 7.07
N LYS A 59 -8.65 15.30 8.02
CA LYS A 59 -9.73 14.37 7.69
C LYS A 59 -10.84 15.06 6.89
N ALA A 60 -11.31 16.19 7.34
CA ALA A 60 -12.35 16.95 6.64
C ALA A 60 -11.91 17.42 5.24
N PHE A 61 -10.64 17.80 5.08
CA PHE A 61 -10.07 18.12 3.78
C PHE A 61 -10.02 16.89 2.85
N ASN A 62 -9.59 15.76 3.37
CA ASN A 62 -9.55 14.49 2.61
C ASN A 62 -10.96 14.03 2.24
N ASP A 63 -11.95 14.19 3.11
CA ASP A 63 -13.36 13.90 2.79
C ASP A 63 -13.88 14.75 1.62
N LEU A 64 -13.50 16.04 1.56
CA LEU A 64 -13.82 16.92 0.43
C LEU A 64 -13.12 16.44 -0.86
N ARG A 65 -11.85 16.06 -0.77
CA ARG A 65 -11.09 15.55 -1.89
C ARG A 65 -11.73 14.26 -2.45
N VAL A 66 -12.04 13.31 -1.58
CA VAL A 66 -12.66 12.03 -1.99
C VAL A 66 -14.02 12.27 -2.65
N ARG A 67 -14.88 13.11 -2.05
CA ARG A 67 -16.18 13.47 -2.65
C ARG A 67 -16.02 14.11 -4.03
N TRP A 68 -15.04 14.97 -4.19
CA TRP A 68 -14.75 15.60 -5.48
C TRP A 68 -14.29 14.53 -6.50
N MET A 69 -13.40 13.62 -6.11
CA MET A 69 -12.92 12.54 -6.97
C MET A 69 -14.07 11.64 -7.43
N ILE A 70 -14.95 11.22 -6.51
CA ILE A 70 -16.14 10.44 -6.85
C ILE A 70 -17.01 11.18 -7.86
N ALA A 71 -17.28 12.47 -7.65
CA ALA A 71 -18.08 13.29 -8.55
C ALA A 71 -17.42 13.53 -9.93
N ASN A 72 -16.11 13.29 -10.06
CA ASN A 72 -15.33 13.48 -11.28
C ASN A 72 -14.71 12.17 -11.80
N ASN A 73 -15.43 11.05 -11.66
CA ASN A 73 -15.02 9.73 -12.15
C ASN A 73 -13.62 9.31 -11.68
N MET A 74 -13.32 9.54 -10.40
CA MET A 74 -12.04 9.23 -9.75
C MET A 74 -10.82 9.98 -10.34
N ALA A 75 -11.05 11.06 -11.08
CA ALA A 75 -9.95 11.91 -11.53
C ALA A 75 -9.22 12.54 -10.34
N GLN A 76 -7.90 12.72 -10.46
CA GLN A 76 -7.14 13.42 -9.43
C GLN A 76 -7.40 14.94 -9.51
N PRO A 77 -7.71 15.62 -8.38
CA PRO A 77 -7.91 17.06 -8.38
C PRO A 77 -6.61 17.81 -8.66
N THR A 78 -6.69 18.86 -9.45
CA THR A 78 -5.55 19.76 -9.66
C THR A 78 -5.26 20.60 -8.42
N ILE A 79 -4.11 21.27 -8.39
CA ILE A 79 -3.73 22.17 -7.29
C ILE A 79 -4.75 23.28 -7.09
N GLU A 80 -5.28 23.85 -8.18
CA GLU A 80 -6.31 24.90 -8.15
C GLU A 80 -7.61 24.41 -7.51
N VAL A 81 -8.01 23.17 -7.82
CA VAL A 81 -9.19 22.53 -7.21
C VAL A 81 -8.97 22.31 -5.72
N LEU A 82 -7.81 21.79 -5.32
CA LEU A 82 -7.46 21.56 -3.91
C LEU A 82 -7.43 22.89 -3.12
N GLN A 83 -6.90 23.94 -3.70
CA GLN A 83 -6.90 25.29 -3.10
C GLN A 83 -8.31 25.88 -2.97
N GLY A 84 -9.27 25.39 -3.74
CA GLY A 84 -10.69 25.75 -3.66
C GLY A 84 -11.44 25.12 -2.50
N PHE A 85 -10.93 24.03 -1.90
CA PHE A 85 -11.63 23.37 -0.80
C PHE A 85 -11.66 24.22 0.47
N ARG A 86 -12.81 24.23 1.14
CA ARG A 86 -13.02 24.98 2.37
C ARG A 86 -13.49 24.05 3.48
N VAL A 87 -12.62 23.81 4.44
CA VAL A 87 -12.94 23.05 5.64
C VAL A 87 -13.70 23.96 6.62
N ASN A 88 -14.84 23.48 7.12
CA ASN A 88 -15.62 24.21 8.11
C ASN A 88 -15.03 23.99 9.52
N MET A 89 -14.08 24.84 9.90
CA MET A 89 -13.41 24.74 11.20
C MET A 89 -14.35 24.95 12.39
N ASP A 90 -15.37 25.79 12.27
CA ASP A 90 -16.35 26.01 13.35
C ASP A 90 -17.15 24.74 13.64
N SER A 91 -17.49 24.00 12.61
CA SER A 91 -18.17 22.71 12.74
C SER A 91 -17.27 21.69 13.46
N ILE A 92 -15.99 21.64 13.10
CA ILE A 92 -14.99 20.76 13.73
C ILE A 92 -14.84 21.12 15.21
N ARG A 93 -14.67 22.41 15.52
CA ARG A 93 -14.43 22.88 16.90
C ARG A 93 -15.65 22.76 17.83
N ARG A 94 -16.85 22.63 17.28
CA ARG A 94 -18.01 22.25 18.10
C ARG A 94 -17.94 20.81 18.63
N VAL A 95 -17.34 19.91 17.87
CA VAL A 95 -17.20 18.50 18.23
C VAL A 95 -15.85 18.24 18.95
N HIS A 96 -14.81 18.87 18.46
CA HIS A 96 -13.44 18.78 18.99
C HIS A 96 -12.91 20.17 19.30
N PRO A 97 -13.22 20.73 20.51
CA PRO A 97 -12.86 22.10 20.87
C PRO A 97 -11.36 22.38 20.84
N VAL A 98 -10.55 21.33 21.11
CA VAL A 98 -9.09 21.40 21.07
C VAL A 98 -8.57 20.70 19.83
N ALA A 99 -7.58 21.31 19.15
CA ALA A 99 -6.93 20.70 18.00
C ALA A 99 -6.24 19.39 18.41
N ARG A 100 -6.49 18.34 17.66
CA ARG A 100 -5.83 17.04 17.85
C ARG A 100 -4.70 16.93 16.83
N ILE A 101 -3.50 17.29 17.28
CA ILE A 101 -2.33 17.32 16.41
C ILE A 101 -1.84 15.90 16.14
N ASP A 102 -1.58 15.62 14.87
CA ASP A 102 -1.02 14.38 14.38
C ASP A 102 0.18 14.68 13.46
N SER A 103 1.18 13.85 13.51
CA SER A 103 2.39 13.95 12.69
C SER A 103 2.79 12.61 12.07
N ILE A 104 1.88 11.64 12.04
CA ILE A 104 2.12 10.30 11.51
C ILE A 104 1.21 10.08 10.30
N ASN A 105 1.80 9.63 9.21
CA ASN A 105 1.06 9.04 8.10
C ASN A 105 0.77 7.59 8.49
N ASN A 106 -0.50 7.28 8.78
CA ASN A 106 -0.86 6.00 9.41
C ASN A 106 -0.85 4.81 8.45
N GLY A 107 -0.85 5.03 7.13
CA GLY A 107 -0.83 3.95 6.15
C GLY A 107 -2.03 2.99 6.23
N ALA A 108 -3.20 3.45 6.69
CA ALA A 108 -4.33 2.55 6.91
C ALA A 108 -4.90 1.93 5.63
N ASP A 109 -4.89 2.70 4.53
CA ASP A 109 -5.29 2.22 3.21
C ASP A 109 -4.05 1.89 2.37
N ASP A 110 -3.06 2.73 2.38
CA ASP A 110 -1.78 2.64 1.71
C ASP A 110 -0.68 2.23 2.72
N ASP A 111 -0.28 0.96 2.89
CA ASP A 111 -0.97 -0.19 2.31
C ASP A 111 -1.43 -1.17 3.39
N GLY A 112 -1.93 -0.63 4.51
CA GLY A 112 -2.54 -1.45 5.56
C GLY A 112 -3.71 -2.29 5.04
N SER A 113 -4.50 -1.75 4.08
CA SER A 113 -5.62 -2.47 3.49
C SER A 113 -5.16 -3.67 2.67
N GLY A 114 -4.15 -3.53 1.81
CA GLY A 114 -3.58 -4.63 1.05
C GLY A 114 -2.90 -5.65 1.95
N SER A 115 -2.10 -5.20 2.92
CA SER A 115 -1.45 -6.07 3.89
C SER A 115 -2.43 -6.95 4.67
N MET A 116 -3.56 -6.38 5.13
CA MET A 116 -4.62 -7.15 5.78
C MET A 116 -5.34 -8.07 4.78
N GLY A 117 -5.56 -7.61 3.54
CA GLY A 117 -6.14 -8.43 2.48
C GLY A 117 -5.31 -9.69 2.19
N VAL A 118 -3.98 -9.58 2.13
CA VAL A 118 -3.09 -10.76 1.99
C VAL A 118 -3.27 -11.71 3.15
N LEU A 119 -3.36 -11.20 4.40
CA LEU A 119 -3.53 -12.02 5.59
C LEU A 119 -4.86 -12.77 5.58
N GLU A 120 -5.96 -12.08 5.28
CA GLU A 120 -7.30 -12.69 5.20
C GLU A 120 -7.36 -13.78 4.10
N ILE A 121 -6.75 -13.53 2.94
CA ILE A 121 -6.65 -14.52 1.87
C ILE A 121 -5.81 -15.72 2.32
N ALA A 122 -4.71 -15.47 3.03
CA ALA A 122 -3.84 -16.54 3.55
C ALA A 122 -4.60 -17.44 4.54
N GLU A 123 -5.35 -16.84 5.47
CA GLU A 123 -6.20 -17.56 6.43
C GLU A 123 -7.30 -18.36 5.71
N ALA A 124 -7.99 -17.73 4.76
CA ALA A 124 -9.05 -18.38 3.99
C ALA A 124 -8.52 -19.59 3.22
N ILE A 125 -7.40 -19.45 2.50
CA ILE A 125 -6.79 -20.54 1.74
C ILE A 125 -6.24 -21.63 2.69
N ALA A 126 -5.64 -21.22 3.81
CA ALA A 126 -5.15 -22.16 4.82
C ALA A 126 -6.28 -22.96 5.49
N ALA A 127 -7.48 -22.43 5.59
CA ALA A 127 -8.65 -23.12 6.12
C ALA A 127 -9.34 -24.04 5.10
N MET A 128 -9.06 -23.93 3.80
CA MET A 128 -9.69 -24.75 2.76
C MET A 128 -9.46 -26.26 3.02
N PRO A 129 -10.49 -27.12 2.91
CA PRO A 129 -10.33 -28.58 3.00
C PRO A 129 -9.35 -29.14 1.97
N THR A 130 -9.40 -28.59 0.75
CA THR A 130 -8.46 -28.91 -0.33
C THR A 130 -7.69 -27.65 -0.70
N LYS A 131 -6.38 -27.67 -0.54
CA LYS A 131 -5.51 -26.54 -0.88
C LYS A 131 -5.44 -26.33 -2.40
N PRO A 132 -5.09 -25.11 -2.87
CA PRO A 132 -4.80 -24.88 -4.28
C PRO A 132 -3.81 -25.90 -4.84
N LYS A 133 -3.90 -26.19 -6.12
CA LYS A 133 -2.99 -27.14 -6.77
C LYS A 133 -1.55 -26.65 -6.81
N ARG A 134 -1.37 -25.34 -7.05
CA ARG A 134 -0.06 -24.66 -7.03
C ARG A 134 0.26 -24.17 -5.63
N THR A 135 1.53 -24.04 -5.34
CA THR A 135 2.00 -23.39 -4.10
C THR A 135 1.66 -21.90 -4.14
N THR A 136 1.12 -21.38 -3.06
CA THR A 136 0.85 -19.95 -2.90
C THR A 136 1.98 -19.31 -2.10
N ILE A 137 2.50 -18.20 -2.61
CA ILE A 137 3.40 -17.30 -1.91
C ILE A 137 2.55 -16.15 -1.37
N PHE A 138 2.63 -15.87 -0.08
CA PHE A 138 2.10 -14.66 0.53
C PHE A 138 3.29 -13.77 0.86
N ALA A 139 3.26 -12.53 0.40
CA ALA A 139 4.40 -11.62 0.52
C ALA A 139 3.97 -10.26 1.07
N TRP A 140 4.73 -9.78 2.06
CA TRP A 140 4.63 -8.40 2.56
C TRP A 140 5.97 -7.73 2.29
N TRP A 141 5.93 -6.80 1.33
CA TRP A 141 7.12 -6.11 0.86
C TRP A 141 7.43 -4.92 1.76
N THR A 142 8.70 -4.69 2.05
CA THR A 142 9.17 -3.50 2.76
C THR A 142 9.71 -2.47 1.80
N ALA A 143 9.73 -1.20 2.22
CA ALA A 143 10.31 -0.08 1.48
C ALA A 143 9.75 0.04 0.04
N GLU A 144 8.43 -0.11 -0.08
CA GLU A 144 7.72 0.14 -1.34
C GLU A 144 7.75 1.63 -1.66
N GLU A 145 7.45 2.47 -0.68
CA GLU A 145 7.40 3.93 -0.76
C GLU A 145 8.75 4.56 -1.12
N ASP A 146 9.83 3.84 -0.90
CA ASP A 146 11.19 4.21 -1.32
C ASP A 146 11.55 3.71 -2.74
N GLY A 147 10.57 3.26 -3.50
CA GLY A 147 10.72 2.81 -4.89
C GLY A 147 10.85 1.30 -5.05
N LEU A 148 9.94 0.53 -4.44
CA LEU A 148 9.81 -0.93 -4.59
C LEU A 148 11.07 -1.70 -4.13
N VAL A 149 11.81 -1.16 -3.15
CA VAL A 149 13.13 -1.69 -2.77
C VAL A 149 13.04 -3.15 -2.33
N GLY A 150 12.05 -3.48 -1.47
CA GLY A 150 11.92 -4.83 -0.92
C GLY A 150 11.54 -5.88 -1.96
N SER A 151 10.55 -5.60 -2.80
CA SER A 151 10.12 -6.52 -3.86
C SER A 151 11.21 -6.69 -4.93
N ARG A 152 11.91 -5.60 -5.30
CA ARG A 152 13.05 -5.63 -6.19
C ARG A 152 14.19 -6.49 -5.63
N TRP A 153 14.55 -6.28 -4.35
CA TRP A 153 15.57 -7.09 -3.69
C TRP A 153 15.21 -8.59 -3.71
N TRP A 154 13.93 -8.91 -3.47
CA TRP A 154 13.48 -10.30 -3.52
C TRP A 154 13.56 -10.91 -4.94
N THR A 155 13.28 -10.13 -5.99
CA THR A 155 13.46 -10.62 -7.37
C THR A 155 14.91 -10.86 -7.73
N ASP A 156 15.84 -10.11 -7.14
CA ASP A 156 17.28 -10.31 -7.31
C ASP A 156 17.81 -11.46 -6.43
N ASN A 157 17.14 -11.74 -5.29
CA ASN A 157 17.51 -12.77 -4.30
C ASN A 157 16.31 -13.66 -3.95
N PRO A 158 15.73 -14.37 -4.91
CA PRO A 158 14.45 -15.04 -4.72
C PRO A 158 14.55 -16.27 -3.82
N THR A 159 13.53 -16.48 -2.99
CA THR A 159 13.40 -17.67 -2.13
C THR A 159 12.86 -18.88 -2.87
N VAL A 160 12.37 -18.70 -4.10
CA VAL A 160 11.91 -19.75 -5.01
C VAL A 160 12.39 -19.44 -6.44
N PRO A 161 12.49 -20.41 -7.35
CA PRO A 161 12.88 -20.15 -8.73
C PRO A 161 11.87 -19.20 -9.42
N LEU A 162 12.29 -18.03 -9.85
CA LEU A 162 11.41 -17.02 -10.46
C LEU A 162 10.70 -17.51 -11.73
N ASN A 163 11.36 -18.33 -12.53
CA ASN A 163 10.77 -18.94 -13.72
C ASN A 163 9.64 -19.93 -13.44
N GLN A 164 9.43 -20.27 -12.18
CA GLN A 164 8.31 -21.09 -11.71
C GLN A 164 7.17 -20.26 -11.09
N VAL A 165 7.35 -18.94 -10.95
CA VAL A 165 6.29 -18.02 -10.55
C VAL A 165 5.42 -17.73 -11.77
N VAL A 166 4.21 -18.27 -11.78
CA VAL A 166 3.29 -18.19 -12.94
C VAL A 166 2.47 -16.92 -12.98
N THR A 167 2.26 -16.31 -11.82
CA THR A 167 1.57 -15.01 -11.72
C THR A 167 1.88 -14.33 -10.38
N ASN A 168 1.72 -13.01 -10.36
CA ASN A 168 1.75 -12.19 -9.16
C ASN A 168 0.47 -11.34 -9.12
N ILE A 169 -0.18 -11.31 -7.96
CA ILE A 169 -1.32 -10.45 -7.66
C ILE A 169 -0.83 -9.49 -6.58
N ASN A 170 -0.79 -8.20 -6.89
CA ASN A 170 -0.44 -7.16 -5.93
C ASN A 170 -1.69 -6.44 -5.48
N MET A 171 -1.83 -6.24 -4.18
CA MET A 171 -2.92 -5.49 -3.57
C MET A 171 -2.32 -4.25 -2.92
N ASP A 172 -2.85 -3.10 -3.32
CA ASP A 172 -2.39 -1.81 -2.87
C ASP A 172 -3.59 -0.86 -2.87
N MET A 173 -3.84 -0.23 -1.71
CA MET A 173 -4.97 0.68 -1.49
C MET A 173 -6.34 0.05 -1.85
N ILE A 174 -6.60 -1.17 -1.42
CA ILE A 174 -7.85 -1.89 -1.68
C ILE A 174 -9.00 -1.53 -0.71
N GLY A 175 -8.73 -0.71 0.30
CA GLY A 175 -9.70 -0.29 1.32
C GLY A 175 -10.65 0.81 0.87
N ARG A 176 -10.54 1.32 -0.37
CA ARG A 176 -11.40 2.37 -0.91
C ARG A 176 -12.16 1.87 -2.13
N GLY A 177 -13.46 1.87 -2.02
CA GLY A 177 -14.37 1.55 -3.11
C GLY A 177 -15.72 2.19 -2.84
N ARG A 178 -16.58 2.23 -3.86
CA ARG A 178 -17.98 2.58 -3.68
C ARG A 178 -18.77 1.33 -3.39
N ALA A 179 -19.77 1.42 -2.50
CA ALA A 179 -20.62 0.28 -2.16
C ALA A 179 -21.34 -0.32 -3.39
N GLU A 180 -21.57 0.51 -4.43
CA GLU A 180 -22.18 0.09 -5.70
C GLU A 180 -21.20 -0.60 -6.67
N ASP A 181 -19.91 -0.61 -6.37
CA ASP A 181 -18.87 -1.24 -7.20
C ASP A 181 -18.53 -2.67 -6.74
N VAL A 182 -19.25 -3.20 -5.73
CA VAL A 182 -19.04 -4.52 -5.11
C VAL A 182 -20.15 -5.49 -5.52
#